data_dece310a1e29fa45b2dd308f2c888bba
#
_entry.id   dece310a1e29fa45b2dd308f2c888bba
#
_cell.length_a   1.000
_cell.length_b   1.000
_cell.length_c   1.000
_cell.angle_alpha   90.00
_cell.angle_beta   90.00
_cell.angle_gamma   90.00
#
_symmetry.space_group_name_H-M   'P 1'
#
loop_
_entity.id
_entity.type
_entity.pdbx_description
1 polymer ?
#
loop_
_entity_poly.entity_id
_entity_poly.type
_entity_poly.pdbx_seq_one_letter_code
_entity_poly.pdbx_strand_id
1 'polypeptide(L)'
;VAITLVCIGTLKWAGMDWLDAICHAFSTMGLGGFSTHDASVGYFDSPLIEIVMIMFMLFAVINFATHFLAWRGKTPTVYWHDTEAKAAIGLILFSCLGVAVFLWWNGVYPEFLTALRHASFNVVSIGASSGFASVDYGQWPIFAPMWMLFIGCIAACSGSTGGGIKMMRTLVLVKQGGRELLRLLHPAVVNPMKIGGQVVPNNIVFAVLGFIFLYFLTTLTLTFLLLISGLDFISALTAVLATVNNFGPGLGVVGPASNYQVLTDFQTWVCTFGMLVGRLEIFTVLILFTPQFWRR
;
A
#
# COMPACT_ATOMS: atom_id res chain seq x y z
N VAL A 1 -11.92 -16.60 -3.89
CA VAL A 1 -13.30 -16.74 -4.36
C VAL A 1 -14.30 -16.63 -3.20
N ALA A 2 -14.22 -17.46 -2.13
CA ALA A 2 -15.20 -17.41 -1.04
C ALA A 2 -15.32 -16.03 -0.38
N ILE A 3 -14.18 -15.40 0.00
CA ILE A 3 -14.16 -14.06 0.60
C ILE A 3 -14.76 -13.01 -0.36
N THR A 4 -14.47 -13.13 -1.67
CA THR A 4 -15.03 -12.22 -2.69
C THR A 4 -16.55 -12.33 -2.79
N LEU A 5 -17.10 -13.55 -2.74
CA LEU A 5 -18.55 -13.76 -2.76
C LEU A 5 -19.23 -13.18 -1.52
N VAL A 6 -18.60 -13.33 -0.34
CA VAL A 6 -19.10 -12.70 0.88
C VAL A 6 -19.01 -11.16 0.78
N CYS A 7 -17.95 -10.63 0.18
CA CYS A 7 -17.82 -9.19 -0.06
C CYS A 7 -18.93 -8.65 -0.96
N ILE A 8 -19.25 -9.35 -2.08
CA ILE A 8 -20.36 -8.97 -2.97
C ILE A 8 -21.68 -8.93 -2.18
N GLY A 9 -21.99 -9.99 -1.43
CA GLY A 9 -23.22 -10.08 -0.65
C GLY A 9 -23.35 -8.98 0.41
N THR A 10 -22.25 -8.66 1.11
CA THR A 10 -22.23 -7.62 2.14
C THR A 10 -22.33 -6.21 1.56
N LEU A 11 -21.68 -5.93 0.41
CA LEU A 11 -21.81 -4.64 -0.28
C LEU A 11 -23.22 -4.45 -0.84
N LYS A 12 -23.84 -5.51 -1.39
CA LYS A 12 -25.24 -5.48 -1.83
C LYS A 12 -26.17 -5.19 -0.65
N TRP A 13 -25.95 -5.86 0.47
CA TRP A 13 -26.73 -5.61 1.71
C TRP A 13 -26.53 -4.19 2.26
N ALA A 14 -25.33 -3.63 2.12
CA ALA A 14 -25.00 -2.26 2.53
C ALA A 14 -25.65 -1.17 1.66
N GLY A 15 -26.32 -1.54 0.54
CA GLY A 15 -27.09 -0.64 -0.30
C GLY A 15 -26.54 -0.38 -1.71
N MET A 16 -25.46 -1.03 -2.12
CA MET A 16 -24.97 -0.95 -3.51
C MET A 16 -25.89 -1.70 -4.48
N ASP A 17 -25.94 -1.27 -5.75
CA ASP A 17 -26.52 -2.05 -6.82
C ASP A 17 -25.70 -3.30 -7.10
N TRP A 18 -26.29 -4.28 -7.80
CA TRP A 18 -25.59 -5.54 -8.14
C TRP A 18 -24.33 -5.30 -8.95
N LEU A 19 -24.36 -4.40 -9.92
CA LEU A 19 -23.19 -4.06 -10.74
C LEU A 19 -22.09 -3.44 -9.87
N ASP A 20 -22.45 -2.45 -9.06
CA ASP A 20 -21.52 -1.79 -8.17
C ASP A 20 -20.94 -2.74 -7.14
N ALA A 21 -21.77 -3.56 -6.50
CA ALA A 21 -21.33 -4.54 -5.51
C ALA A 21 -20.35 -5.56 -6.09
N ILE A 22 -20.58 -6.05 -7.31
CA ILE A 22 -19.69 -7.00 -7.98
C ILE A 22 -18.37 -6.31 -8.36
N CYS A 23 -18.42 -5.17 -9.04
CA CYS A 23 -17.22 -4.45 -9.49
C CYS A 23 -16.35 -3.99 -8.31
N HIS A 24 -16.96 -3.38 -7.27
CA HIS A 24 -16.24 -2.95 -6.10
C HIS A 24 -15.70 -4.12 -5.26
N ALA A 25 -16.41 -5.24 -5.16
CA ALA A 25 -15.90 -6.41 -4.44
C ALA A 25 -14.66 -7.01 -5.13
N PHE A 26 -14.67 -7.17 -6.46
CA PHE A 26 -13.50 -7.64 -7.19
C PHE A 26 -12.32 -6.66 -7.05
N SER A 27 -12.59 -5.37 -7.19
CA SER A 27 -11.59 -4.32 -7.04
C SER A 27 -11.04 -4.23 -5.60
N THR A 28 -11.89 -4.38 -4.57
CA THR A 28 -11.49 -4.40 -3.16
C THR A 28 -10.62 -5.62 -2.83
N MET A 29 -11.01 -6.81 -3.27
CA MET A 29 -10.23 -8.03 -2.99
C MET A 29 -8.95 -8.11 -3.83
N GLY A 30 -8.96 -7.50 -5.02
CA GLY A 30 -7.78 -7.34 -5.87
C GLY A 30 -6.86 -6.20 -5.46
N LEU A 31 -7.31 -5.34 -4.52
CA LEU A 31 -6.67 -4.07 -4.16
C LEU A 31 -6.35 -3.22 -5.40
N GLY A 32 -7.37 -3.06 -6.27
CA GLY A 32 -7.23 -2.37 -7.55
C GLY A 32 -7.72 -0.92 -7.57
N GLY A 33 -8.61 -0.52 -6.64
CA GLY A 33 -9.12 0.85 -6.51
C GLY A 33 -10.09 1.30 -7.61
N PHE A 34 -10.43 0.43 -8.54
CA PHE A 34 -11.34 0.77 -9.64
C PHE A 34 -12.78 0.87 -9.16
N SER A 35 -13.45 1.95 -9.54
CA SER A 35 -14.85 2.21 -9.26
C SER A 35 -15.65 2.36 -10.55
N THR A 36 -16.94 2.12 -10.48
CA THR A 36 -17.93 2.39 -11.53
C THR A 36 -18.32 3.86 -11.60
N HIS A 37 -17.87 4.68 -10.61
CA HIS A 37 -18.19 6.10 -10.50
C HIS A 37 -16.91 6.96 -10.43
N ASP A 38 -16.90 8.12 -11.07
CA ASP A 38 -15.76 9.05 -11.09
C ASP A 38 -15.39 9.57 -9.69
N ALA A 39 -16.39 9.75 -8.82
CA ALA A 39 -16.17 10.14 -7.42
C ALA A 39 -15.70 8.98 -6.53
N SER A 40 -15.37 7.82 -7.12
CA SER A 40 -14.97 6.61 -6.41
C SER A 40 -16.01 6.22 -5.34
N VAL A 41 -15.59 5.78 -4.16
CA VAL A 41 -16.50 5.40 -3.06
C VAL A 41 -17.22 6.61 -2.44
N GLY A 42 -16.69 7.81 -2.62
CA GLY A 42 -17.35 9.06 -2.23
C GLY A 42 -18.74 9.27 -2.88
N TYR A 43 -18.99 8.62 -4.03
CA TYR A 43 -20.32 8.64 -4.68
C TYR A 43 -21.44 8.11 -3.78
N PHE A 44 -21.17 7.08 -2.98
CA PHE A 44 -22.19 6.46 -2.12
C PHE A 44 -22.46 7.22 -0.83
N ASP A 45 -21.50 8.01 -0.35
CA ASP A 45 -21.52 8.75 0.92
C ASP A 45 -22.19 7.96 2.07
N SER A 46 -21.87 6.68 2.18
CA SER A 46 -22.44 5.75 3.14
C SER A 46 -21.38 5.22 4.10
N PRO A 47 -21.46 5.55 5.40
CA PRO A 47 -20.54 5.01 6.40
C PRO A 47 -20.54 3.49 6.46
N LEU A 48 -21.67 2.85 6.18
CA LEU A 48 -21.79 1.39 6.19
C LEU A 48 -20.99 0.76 5.05
N ILE A 49 -21.09 1.31 3.84
CA ILE A 49 -20.31 0.86 2.68
C ILE A 49 -18.82 1.03 2.95
N GLU A 50 -18.41 2.19 3.49
CA GLU A 50 -17.03 2.48 3.82
C GLU A 50 -16.47 1.48 4.85
N ILE A 51 -17.22 1.18 5.92
CA ILE A 51 -16.80 0.20 6.94
C ILE A 51 -16.66 -1.20 6.34
N VAL A 52 -17.62 -1.63 5.53
CA VAL A 52 -17.55 -2.93 4.84
C VAL A 52 -16.30 -3.00 3.97
N MET A 53 -16.03 -1.97 3.17
CA MET A 53 -14.85 -1.93 2.31
C MET A 53 -13.55 -1.90 3.12
N ILE A 54 -13.47 -1.12 4.22
CA ILE A 54 -12.33 -1.12 5.14
C ILE A 54 -12.03 -2.53 5.62
N MET A 55 -13.04 -3.26 6.08
CA MET A 55 -12.87 -4.62 6.59
C MET A 55 -12.29 -5.55 5.51
N PHE A 56 -12.84 -5.53 4.29
CA PHE A 56 -12.35 -6.38 3.21
C PHE A 56 -10.99 -5.95 2.67
N MET A 57 -10.65 -4.66 2.63
CA MET A 57 -9.29 -4.19 2.32
C MET A 57 -8.28 -4.66 3.36
N LEU A 58 -8.60 -4.62 4.66
CA LEU A 58 -7.75 -5.17 5.71
C LEU A 58 -7.59 -6.69 5.61
N PHE A 59 -8.61 -7.42 5.17
CA PHE A 59 -8.45 -8.84 4.84
C PHE A 59 -7.55 -9.03 3.61
N ALA A 60 -7.73 -8.25 2.56
CA ALA A 60 -6.95 -8.40 1.32
C ALA A 60 -5.46 -8.04 1.49
N VAL A 61 -5.12 -7.16 2.46
CA VAL A 61 -3.73 -6.79 2.74
C VAL A 61 -2.94 -7.88 3.46
N ILE A 62 -3.61 -8.81 4.15
CA ILE A 62 -2.98 -9.94 4.82
C ILE A 62 -2.59 -11.02 3.80
N ASN A 63 -1.54 -11.78 4.11
CA ASN A 63 -1.11 -12.90 3.30
C ASN A 63 -2.24 -13.95 3.13
N PHE A 64 -2.55 -14.30 1.87
CA PHE A 64 -3.60 -15.29 1.58
C PHE A 64 -3.30 -16.70 2.12
N ALA A 65 -2.03 -17.05 2.30
CA ALA A 65 -1.66 -18.30 2.96
C ALA A 65 -2.13 -18.34 4.41
N THR A 66 -2.06 -17.21 5.14
CA THR A 66 -2.55 -17.09 6.52
C THR A 66 -4.06 -17.33 6.59
N HIS A 67 -4.84 -16.78 5.63
CA HIS A 67 -6.27 -17.06 5.53
C HIS A 67 -6.57 -18.55 5.25
N PHE A 68 -5.79 -19.17 4.35
CA PHE A 68 -5.95 -20.59 4.04
C PHE A 68 -5.66 -21.47 5.25
N LEU A 69 -4.58 -21.18 5.99
CA LEU A 69 -4.24 -21.90 7.22
C LEU A 69 -5.30 -21.74 8.31
N ALA A 70 -5.82 -20.52 8.50
CA ALA A 70 -6.89 -20.25 9.46
C ALA A 70 -8.17 -21.03 9.10
N TRP A 71 -8.53 -21.07 7.83
CA TRP A 71 -9.71 -21.82 7.37
C TRP A 71 -9.54 -23.34 7.51
N ARG A 72 -8.38 -23.86 7.07
CA ARG A 72 -8.06 -25.28 7.17
C ARG A 72 -7.96 -25.77 8.62
N GLY A 73 -7.32 -24.97 9.48
CA GLY A 73 -7.13 -25.26 10.90
C GLY A 73 -8.36 -24.95 11.76
N LYS A 74 -9.40 -24.31 11.20
CA LYS A 74 -10.60 -23.80 11.91
C LYS A 74 -10.25 -22.99 13.18
N THR A 75 -9.08 -22.34 13.19
CA THR A 75 -8.59 -21.57 14.33
C THR A 75 -8.17 -20.17 13.92
N PRO A 76 -8.75 -19.10 14.49
CA PRO A 76 -8.35 -17.74 14.23
C PRO A 76 -6.98 -17.36 14.85
N THR A 77 -6.44 -18.22 15.70
CA THR A 77 -5.16 -17.97 16.40
C THR A 77 -3.97 -17.82 15.46
N VAL A 78 -4.07 -18.34 14.22
CA VAL A 78 -3.03 -18.19 13.18
C VAL A 78 -2.72 -16.70 12.92
N TYR A 79 -3.72 -15.82 12.93
CA TYR A 79 -3.50 -14.38 12.74
C TYR A 79 -2.69 -13.75 13.89
N TRP A 80 -2.87 -14.25 15.12
CA TRP A 80 -2.12 -13.76 16.28
C TRP A 80 -0.64 -14.20 16.27
N HIS A 81 -0.32 -15.27 15.55
CA HIS A 81 1.06 -15.75 15.40
C HIS A 81 1.76 -15.16 14.18
N ASP A 82 1.01 -14.59 13.24
CA ASP A 82 1.55 -13.92 12.07
C ASP A 82 2.12 -12.52 12.43
N THR A 83 3.44 -12.44 12.54
CA THR A 83 4.14 -11.20 12.91
C THR A 83 3.98 -10.12 11.84
N GLU A 84 3.92 -10.51 10.56
CA GLU A 84 3.76 -9.59 9.44
C GLU A 84 2.36 -8.96 9.46
N ALA A 85 1.32 -9.77 9.56
CA ALA A 85 -0.06 -9.30 9.61
C ALA A 85 -0.31 -8.36 10.80
N LYS A 86 0.22 -8.70 12.00
CA LYS A 86 0.11 -7.81 13.17
C LYS A 86 0.79 -6.46 12.97
N ALA A 87 2.00 -6.47 12.40
CA ALA A 87 2.73 -5.24 12.14
C ALA A 87 2.02 -4.36 11.10
N ALA A 88 1.53 -4.96 10.02
CA ALA A 88 0.81 -4.25 8.96
C ALA A 88 -0.49 -3.62 9.47
N ILE A 89 -1.36 -4.43 10.11
CA ILE A 89 -2.63 -3.94 10.66
C ILE A 89 -2.37 -2.91 11.76
N GLY A 90 -1.42 -3.17 12.65
CA GLY A 90 -1.07 -2.24 13.73
C GLY A 90 -0.61 -0.89 13.19
N LEU A 91 0.24 -0.88 12.15
CA LEU A 91 0.69 0.35 11.50
C LEU A 91 -0.47 1.10 10.85
N ILE A 92 -1.33 0.40 10.11
CA ILE A 92 -2.49 1.02 9.44
C ILE A 92 -3.44 1.60 10.47
N LEU A 93 -3.83 0.86 11.51
CA LEU A 93 -4.77 1.34 12.54
C LEU A 93 -4.19 2.51 13.35
N PHE A 94 -2.90 2.44 13.70
CA PHE A 94 -2.22 3.56 14.35
C PHE A 94 -2.23 4.81 13.46
N SER A 95 -2.00 4.64 12.16
CA SER A 95 -2.03 5.74 11.19
C SER A 95 -3.45 6.30 11.00
N CYS A 96 -4.50 5.47 11.03
CA CYS A 96 -5.89 5.93 11.00
C CYS A 96 -6.18 6.90 12.16
N LEU A 97 -5.80 6.52 13.38
CA LEU A 97 -5.97 7.37 14.54
C LEU A 97 -5.11 8.64 14.47
N GLY A 98 -3.83 8.50 14.09
CA GLY A 98 -2.91 9.62 13.98
C GLY A 98 -3.36 10.68 12.96
N VAL A 99 -3.78 10.24 11.77
CA VAL A 99 -4.29 11.14 10.72
C VAL A 99 -5.63 11.75 11.15
N ALA A 100 -6.52 10.99 11.77
CA ALA A 100 -7.81 11.51 12.26
C ALA A 100 -7.60 12.62 13.31
N VAL A 101 -6.71 12.40 14.28
CA VAL A 101 -6.37 13.42 15.30
C VAL A 101 -5.73 14.63 14.64
N PHE A 102 -4.82 14.43 13.69
CA PHE A 102 -4.15 15.51 12.97
C PHE A 102 -5.16 16.38 12.18
N LEU A 103 -6.09 15.76 11.45
CA LEU A 103 -7.12 16.50 10.68
C LEU A 103 -8.09 17.25 11.58
N TRP A 104 -8.52 16.63 12.68
CA TRP A 104 -9.37 17.27 13.66
C TRP A 104 -8.68 18.46 14.35
N TRP A 105 -7.41 18.28 14.75
CA TRP A 105 -6.62 19.34 15.39
C TRP A 105 -6.39 20.55 14.46
N ASN A 106 -6.19 20.32 13.18
CA ASN A 106 -6.02 21.38 12.18
C ASN A 106 -7.37 21.98 11.71
N GLY A 107 -8.51 21.59 12.29
CA GLY A 107 -9.82 22.16 11.97
C GLY A 107 -10.36 21.80 10.57
N VAL A 108 -9.78 20.77 9.90
CA VAL A 108 -10.28 20.30 8.60
C VAL A 108 -11.69 19.74 8.73
N TYR A 109 -11.94 19.03 9.83
CA TYR A 109 -13.26 18.53 10.20
C TYR A 109 -13.64 19.04 11.61
N PRO A 110 -14.87 19.58 11.79
CA PRO A 110 -15.29 20.10 13.10
C PRO A 110 -15.50 18.99 14.14
N GLU A 111 -15.92 17.80 13.70
CA GLU A 111 -16.19 16.66 14.56
C GLU A 111 -15.12 15.57 14.40
N PHE A 112 -14.63 15.03 15.51
CA PHE A 112 -13.64 13.96 15.51
C PHE A 112 -14.14 12.69 14.81
N LEU A 113 -15.43 12.33 14.96
CA LEU A 113 -15.98 11.14 14.31
C LEU A 113 -16.00 11.26 12.78
N THR A 114 -16.28 12.44 12.25
CA THR A 114 -16.21 12.74 10.81
C THR A 114 -14.76 12.64 10.32
N ALA A 115 -13.83 13.23 11.06
CA ALA A 115 -12.40 13.10 10.77
C ALA A 115 -11.95 11.63 10.79
N LEU A 116 -12.39 10.85 11.78
CA LEU A 116 -12.05 9.42 11.91
C LEU A 116 -12.61 8.60 10.75
N ARG A 117 -13.86 8.86 10.32
CA ARG A 117 -14.49 8.19 9.18
C ARG A 117 -13.65 8.34 7.92
N HIS A 118 -13.40 9.60 7.50
CA HIS A 118 -12.68 9.88 6.26
C HIS A 118 -11.19 9.52 6.33
N ALA A 119 -10.54 9.77 7.47
CA ALA A 119 -9.16 9.36 7.69
C ALA A 119 -9.03 7.84 7.61
N SER A 120 -9.87 7.07 8.31
CA SER A 120 -9.78 5.62 8.34
C SER A 120 -9.98 5.02 6.95
N PHE A 121 -10.97 5.48 6.19
CA PHE A 121 -11.19 4.95 4.84
C PHE A 121 -9.98 5.20 3.93
N ASN A 122 -9.53 6.46 3.82
CA ASN A 122 -8.45 6.81 2.88
C ASN A 122 -7.10 6.25 3.33
N VAL A 123 -6.79 6.24 4.64
CA VAL A 123 -5.57 5.63 5.18
C VAL A 123 -5.54 4.12 4.93
N VAL A 124 -6.65 3.41 5.17
CA VAL A 124 -6.72 1.95 4.86
C VAL A 124 -6.62 1.70 3.37
N SER A 125 -7.29 2.50 2.55
CA SER A 125 -7.27 2.37 1.10
C SER A 125 -5.86 2.49 0.54
N ILE A 126 -5.13 3.53 0.90
CA ILE A 126 -3.75 3.74 0.43
C ILE A 126 -2.79 2.76 1.12
N GLY A 127 -2.92 2.55 2.43
CA GLY A 127 -2.07 1.61 3.19
C GLY A 127 -2.20 0.16 2.74
N ALA A 128 -3.39 -0.25 2.29
CA ALA A 128 -3.61 -1.55 1.66
C ALA A 128 -3.19 -1.60 0.17
N SER A 129 -2.74 -0.48 -0.42
CA SER A 129 -2.47 -0.34 -1.86
C SER A 129 -3.72 -0.51 -2.72
N SER A 130 -4.90 -0.14 -2.23
CA SER A 130 -6.16 -0.25 -2.97
C SER A 130 -6.38 0.96 -3.89
N GLY A 131 -6.35 2.18 -3.35
CA GLY A 131 -6.48 3.41 -4.13
C GLY A 131 -7.90 3.97 -4.26
N PHE A 132 -8.89 3.42 -3.57
CA PHE A 132 -10.21 4.05 -3.45
C PHE A 132 -10.13 5.36 -2.68
N ALA A 133 -10.99 6.33 -3.02
CA ALA A 133 -11.14 7.58 -2.31
C ALA A 133 -12.59 7.80 -1.86
N SER A 134 -12.79 8.24 -0.62
CA SER A 134 -14.09 8.68 -0.13
C SER A 134 -14.26 10.19 -0.18
N VAL A 135 -13.14 10.94 -0.17
CA VAL A 135 -13.06 12.39 -0.27
C VAL A 135 -11.77 12.78 -1.01
N ASP A 136 -11.72 14.01 -1.50
CA ASP A 136 -10.50 14.58 -2.06
C ASP A 136 -9.50 14.92 -0.95
N TYR A 137 -8.69 13.94 -0.55
CA TYR A 137 -7.62 14.14 0.43
C TYR A 137 -6.44 14.97 -0.10
N GLY A 138 -6.41 15.29 -1.40
CA GLY A 138 -5.45 16.23 -1.96
C GLY A 138 -5.57 17.65 -1.39
N GLN A 139 -6.74 17.98 -0.84
CA GLN A 139 -7.00 19.25 -0.15
C GLN A 139 -6.62 19.23 1.34
N TRP A 140 -6.25 18.08 1.89
CA TRP A 140 -5.81 18.01 3.28
C TRP A 140 -4.43 18.66 3.46
N PRO A 141 -4.07 19.10 4.69
CA PRO A 141 -2.71 19.55 4.96
C PRO A 141 -1.69 18.48 4.52
N ILE A 142 -0.67 18.90 3.80
CA ILE A 142 0.26 18.04 3.04
C ILE A 142 0.85 16.86 3.84
N PHE A 143 0.98 16.99 5.15
CA PHE A 143 1.46 15.92 6.01
C PHE A 143 0.57 14.66 5.90
N ALA A 144 -0.76 14.81 5.94
CA ALA A 144 -1.68 13.67 5.96
C ALA A 144 -1.59 12.84 4.67
N PRO A 145 -1.73 13.39 3.45
CA PRO A 145 -1.60 12.61 2.23
C PRO A 145 -0.18 12.06 2.03
N MET A 146 0.88 12.80 2.39
CA MET A 146 2.26 12.28 2.30
C MET A 146 2.50 11.09 3.25
N TRP A 147 1.95 11.16 4.48
CA TRP A 147 2.01 10.04 5.41
C TRP A 147 1.26 8.80 4.88
N MET A 148 0.08 9.00 4.27
CA MET A 148 -0.68 7.91 3.64
C MET A 148 0.12 7.24 2.52
N LEU A 149 0.75 8.02 1.62
CA LEU A 149 1.60 7.48 0.57
C LEU A 149 2.79 6.71 1.15
N PHE A 150 3.41 7.21 2.22
CA PHE A 150 4.51 6.53 2.90
C PHE A 150 4.09 5.15 3.45
N ILE A 151 2.96 5.06 4.17
CA ILE A 151 2.48 3.77 4.65
C ILE A 151 2.05 2.84 3.52
N GLY A 152 1.51 3.37 2.42
CA GLY A 152 1.18 2.61 1.21
C GLY A 152 2.40 1.91 0.60
N CYS A 153 3.60 2.51 0.73
CA CYS A 153 4.84 1.88 0.28
C CYS A 153 5.23 0.63 1.08
N ILE A 154 4.85 0.53 2.36
CA ILE A 154 5.43 -0.45 3.30
C ILE A 154 4.42 -1.39 3.95
N ALA A 155 3.12 -1.04 3.99
CA ALA A 155 2.16 -1.74 4.84
C ALA A 155 1.63 -3.07 4.26
N ALA A 156 1.71 -3.30 2.95
CA ALA A 156 1.21 -4.53 2.33
C ALA A 156 2.02 -5.76 2.77
N CYS A 157 1.33 -6.87 3.11
CA CYS A 157 2.00 -8.13 3.48
C CYS A 157 2.51 -8.89 2.25
N SER A 158 3.57 -9.67 2.45
CA SER A 158 4.05 -10.64 1.47
C SER A 158 2.96 -11.68 1.16
N GLY A 159 2.74 -11.98 -0.14
CA GLY A 159 1.67 -12.91 -0.53
C GLY A 159 0.24 -12.35 -0.42
N SER A 160 0.10 -11.02 -0.26
CA SER A 160 -1.16 -10.28 -0.47
C SER A 160 -1.25 -9.75 -1.91
N THR A 161 -2.39 -9.20 -2.27
CA THR A 161 -2.60 -8.53 -3.57
C THR A 161 -2.01 -7.11 -3.63
N GLY A 162 -1.59 -6.52 -2.50
CA GLY A 162 -1.00 -5.17 -2.44
C GLY A 162 0.39 -5.07 -3.08
N GLY A 163 0.75 -3.88 -3.54
CA GLY A 163 2.07 -3.52 -4.08
C GLY A 163 3.09 -3.12 -3.01
N GLY A 164 4.21 -2.53 -3.44
CA GLY A 164 5.19 -1.88 -2.57
C GLY A 164 6.30 -2.77 -2.03
N ILE A 165 7.02 -2.23 -1.05
CA ILE A 165 8.21 -2.86 -0.43
C ILE A 165 7.86 -4.14 0.32
N LYS A 166 6.65 -4.26 0.83
CA LYS A 166 6.12 -5.32 1.70
C LYS A 166 6.58 -5.20 3.15
N MET A 167 5.64 -5.46 4.06
CA MET A 167 5.85 -5.35 5.50
C MET A 167 6.99 -6.25 6.01
N MET A 168 7.14 -7.47 5.46
CA MET A 168 8.22 -8.37 5.87
C MET A 168 9.60 -7.78 5.60
N ARG A 169 9.80 -7.15 4.42
CA ARG A 169 11.08 -6.49 4.09
C ARG A 169 11.33 -5.29 4.98
N THR A 170 10.29 -4.53 5.32
CA THR A 170 10.35 -3.41 6.27
C THR A 170 10.76 -3.88 7.66
N LEU A 171 10.20 -4.97 8.16
CA LEU A 171 10.58 -5.57 9.45
C LEU A 171 12.05 -6.03 9.45
N VAL A 172 12.52 -6.63 8.36
CA VAL A 172 13.95 -7.00 8.21
C VAL A 172 14.83 -5.76 8.28
N LEU A 173 14.48 -4.67 7.58
CA LEU A 173 15.25 -3.42 7.59
C LEU A 173 15.34 -2.78 8.97
N VAL A 174 14.21 -2.64 9.66
CA VAL A 174 14.17 -2.02 10.99
C VAL A 174 15.01 -2.84 11.99
N LYS A 175 14.90 -4.16 11.95
CA LYS A 175 15.70 -5.05 12.80
C LYS A 175 17.19 -5.04 12.43
N GLN A 176 17.52 -4.97 11.13
CA GLN A 176 18.90 -4.86 10.69
C GLN A 176 19.51 -3.55 11.12
N GLY A 177 18.79 -2.41 11.00
CA GLY A 177 19.25 -1.13 11.50
C GLY A 177 19.57 -1.17 13.00
N GLY A 178 18.66 -1.72 13.82
CA GLY A 178 18.88 -1.92 15.26
C GLY A 178 20.08 -2.84 15.55
N ARG A 179 20.28 -3.89 14.74
CA ARG A 179 21.43 -4.80 14.88
C ARG A 179 22.75 -4.11 14.58
N GLU A 180 22.81 -3.26 13.55
CA GLU A 180 24.03 -2.51 13.23
C GLU A 180 24.36 -1.46 14.29
N LEU A 181 23.35 -0.75 14.82
CA LEU A 181 23.56 0.17 15.95
C LEU A 181 24.12 -0.54 17.19
N LEU A 182 23.63 -1.74 17.49
CA LEU A 182 24.13 -2.55 18.60
C LEU A 182 25.57 -3.00 18.37
N ARG A 183 25.94 -3.36 17.14
CA ARG A 183 27.32 -3.75 16.77
C ARG A 183 28.29 -2.61 16.87
N LEU A 184 27.87 -1.37 16.58
CA LEU A 184 28.72 -0.19 16.76
C LEU A 184 29.07 0.02 18.25
N LEU A 185 28.13 -0.27 19.15
CA LEU A 185 28.34 -0.17 20.59
C LEU A 185 29.14 -1.37 21.17
N HIS A 186 28.88 -2.57 20.63
CA HIS A 186 29.46 -3.81 21.10
C HIS A 186 29.94 -4.67 19.92
N PRO A 187 31.15 -4.40 19.37
CA PRO A 187 31.63 -5.06 18.12
C PRO A 187 31.68 -6.60 18.18
N ALA A 188 31.87 -7.16 19.36
CA ALA A 188 31.96 -8.62 19.57
C ALA A 188 30.58 -9.30 19.79
N VAL A 189 29.48 -8.54 19.74
CA VAL A 189 28.16 -9.11 20.02
C VAL A 189 27.69 -10.07 18.91
N VAL A 190 27.29 -11.27 19.30
CA VAL A 190 26.63 -12.23 18.41
C VAL A 190 25.11 -12.05 18.55
N ASN A 191 24.50 -11.34 17.62
CA ASN A 191 23.07 -11.05 17.61
C ASN A 191 22.43 -11.58 16.33
N PRO A 192 21.90 -12.82 16.31
CA PRO A 192 21.20 -13.36 15.14
C PRO A 192 19.86 -12.64 14.97
N MET A 193 19.56 -12.24 13.71
CA MET A 193 18.26 -11.63 13.40
C MET A 193 17.14 -12.67 13.55
N LYS A 194 16.08 -12.33 14.30
CA LYS A 194 14.91 -13.21 14.48
C LYS A 194 13.62 -12.46 14.11
N ILE A 195 12.75 -13.09 13.30
CA ILE A 195 11.41 -12.62 13.00
C ILE A 195 10.43 -13.77 13.26
N GLY A 196 9.37 -13.53 14.05
CA GLY A 196 8.42 -14.57 14.44
C GLY A 196 9.06 -15.76 15.16
N GLY A 197 10.17 -15.55 15.90
CA GLY A 197 10.93 -16.59 16.58
C GLY A 197 11.93 -17.37 15.71
N GLN A 198 11.90 -17.20 14.38
CA GLN A 198 12.81 -17.86 13.46
C GLN A 198 14.01 -16.98 13.12
N VAL A 199 15.19 -17.62 12.99
CA VAL A 199 16.41 -16.92 12.58
C VAL A 199 16.39 -16.66 11.09
N VAL A 200 16.56 -15.39 10.71
CA VAL A 200 16.69 -14.96 9.30
C VAL A 200 18.17 -15.02 8.91
N PRO A 201 18.54 -15.82 7.91
CA PRO A 201 19.93 -15.93 7.46
C PRO A 201 20.39 -14.65 6.75
N ASN A 202 21.68 -14.35 6.83
CA ASN A 202 22.24 -13.10 6.31
C ASN A 202 22.07 -12.91 4.78
N ASN A 203 22.04 -13.98 4.00
CA ASN A 203 21.79 -13.91 2.54
C ASN A 203 20.42 -13.28 2.24
N ILE A 204 19.37 -13.60 3.02
CA ILE A 204 18.05 -12.96 2.89
C ILE A 204 18.14 -11.47 3.27
N VAL A 205 18.87 -11.14 4.33
CA VAL A 205 19.06 -9.74 4.74
C VAL A 205 19.74 -8.93 3.63
N PHE A 206 20.82 -9.45 3.02
CA PHE A 206 21.49 -8.80 1.91
C PHE A 206 20.59 -8.68 0.66
N ALA A 207 19.79 -9.70 0.35
CA ALA A 207 18.82 -9.62 -0.74
C ALA A 207 17.77 -8.50 -0.50
N VAL A 208 17.30 -8.34 0.73
CA VAL A 208 16.37 -7.26 1.10
C VAL A 208 17.05 -5.89 0.96
N LEU A 209 18.28 -5.73 1.43
CA LEU A 209 19.03 -4.48 1.28
C LEU A 209 19.23 -4.13 -0.21
N GLY A 210 19.60 -5.10 -1.03
CA GLY A 210 19.73 -4.93 -2.48
C GLY A 210 18.39 -4.52 -3.14
N PHE A 211 17.28 -5.14 -2.72
CA PHE A 211 15.94 -4.77 -3.19
C PHE A 211 15.61 -3.32 -2.85
N ILE A 212 15.84 -2.89 -1.61
CA ILE A 212 15.54 -1.53 -1.18
C ILE A 212 16.40 -0.50 -1.93
N PHE A 213 17.68 -0.80 -2.14
CA PHE A 213 18.55 0.05 -2.94
C PHE A 213 17.99 0.25 -4.36
N LEU A 214 17.61 -0.85 -5.03
CA LEU A 214 17.03 -0.78 -6.38
C LEU A 214 15.65 -0.10 -6.39
N TYR A 215 14.85 -0.30 -5.36
CA TYR A 215 13.56 0.39 -5.23
C TYR A 215 13.74 1.91 -5.18
N PHE A 216 14.63 2.40 -4.33
CA PHE A 216 14.91 3.84 -4.25
C PHE A 216 15.56 4.37 -5.53
N LEU A 217 16.50 3.64 -6.12
CA LEU A 217 17.13 4.02 -7.37
C LEU A 217 16.11 4.13 -8.51
N THR A 218 15.20 3.16 -8.64
CA THR A 218 14.13 3.17 -9.64
C THR A 218 13.18 4.34 -9.40
N THR A 219 12.74 4.54 -8.15
CA THR A 219 11.84 5.65 -7.79
C THR A 219 12.49 7.01 -8.13
N LEU A 220 13.75 7.21 -7.76
CA LEU A 220 14.49 8.42 -8.10
C LEU A 220 14.62 8.61 -9.62
N THR A 221 15.03 7.58 -10.33
CA THR A 221 15.23 7.67 -11.79
C THR A 221 13.93 8.05 -12.50
N LEU A 222 12.81 7.37 -12.18
CA LEU A 222 11.52 7.68 -12.79
C LEU A 222 11.03 9.08 -12.40
N THR A 223 11.25 9.51 -11.15
CA THR A 223 10.92 10.88 -10.73
C THR A 223 11.70 11.92 -11.52
N PHE A 224 13.01 11.74 -11.71
CA PHE A 224 13.82 12.65 -12.52
C PHE A 224 13.38 12.69 -13.98
N LEU A 225 12.98 11.56 -14.58
CA LEU A 225 12.43 11.53 -15.93
C LEU A 225 11.14 12.36 -16.03
N LEU A 226 10.25 12.28 -15.05
CA LEU A 226 9.04 13.09 -14.99
C LEU A 226 9.36 14.58 -14.78
N LEU A 227 10.34 14.92 -13.95
CA LEU A 227 10.77 16.31 -13.73
C LEU A 227 11.37 16.92 -14.99
N ILE A 228 12.23 16.19 -15.72
CA ILE A 228 12.80 16.65 -17.01
C ILE A 228 11.69 16.90 -18.05
N SER A 229 10.59 16.14 -17.96
CA SER A 229 9.44 16.34 -18.86
C SER A 229 8.55 17.54 -18.50
N GLY A 230 8.90 18.30 -17.43
CA GLY A 230 8.21 19.52 -17.02
C GLY A 230 7.10 19.33 -15.99
N LEU A 231 6.96 18.14 -15.39
CA LEU A 231 6.01 17.94 -14.31
C LEU A 231 6.56 18.55 -13.00
N ASP A 232 5.68 19.12 -12.17
CA ASP A 232 6.08 19.66 -10.85
C ASP A 232 6.54 18.55 -9.90
N PHE A 233 7.35 18.93 -8.89
CA PHE A 233 7.99 17.96 -8.00
C PHE A 233 7.01 17.07 -7.22
N ILE A 234 5.93 17.67 -6.68
CA ILE A 234 4.93 16.92 -5.90
C ILE A 234 4.22 15.90 -6.79
N SER A 235 3.74 16.34 -7.95
CA SER A 235 3.06 15.45 -8.90
C SER A 235 4.00 14.37 -9.45
N ALA A 236 5.25 14.70 -9.80
CA ALA A 236 6.23 13.75 -10.30
C ALA A 236 6.57 12.67 -9.27
N LEU A 237 6.93 13.07 -8.05
CA LEU A 237 7.30 12.15 -6.98
C LEU A 237 6.12 11.23 -6.59
N THR A 238 4.94 11.84 -6.41
CA THR A 238 3.77 11.08 -5.96
C THR A 238 3.16 10.21 -7.06
N ALA A 239 3.25 10.63 -8.33
CA ALA A 239 2.89 9.77 -9.46
C ALA A 239 3.79 8.52 -9.54
N VAL A 240 5.11 8.68 -9.34
CA VAL A 240 6.03 7.54 -9.31
C VAL A 240 5.76 6.64 -8.11
N LEU A 241 5.56 7.21 -6.92
CA LEU A 241 5.19 6.41 -5.73
C LEU A 241 3.88 5.65 -5.95
N ALA A 242 2.87 6.31 -6.53
CA ALA A 242 1.58 5.70 -6.83
C ALA A 242 1.71 4.55 -7.83
N THR A 243 2.49 4.73 -8.89
CA THR A 243 2.65 3.74 -9.95
C THR A 243 3.55 2.57 -9.53
N VAL A 244 4.69 2.81 -8.92
CA VAL A 244 5.60 1.76 -8.44
C VAL A 244 4.97 0.92 -7.31
N ASN A 245 4.14 1.51 -6.48
CA ASN A 245 3.43 0.76 -5.43
C ASN A 245 2.04 0.27 -5.86
N ASN A 246 1.59 0.64 -7.05
CA ASN A 246 0.31 0.23 -7.65
C ASN A 246 -0.92 0.56 -6.79
N PHE A 247 -0.93 1.71 -6.10
CA PHE A 247 -2.11 2.17 -5.37
C PHE A 247 -2.91 3.27 -6.10
N GLY A 248 -2.48 3.72 -7.28
CA GLY A 248 -3.24 4.53 -8.22
C GLY A 248 -3.13 6.04 -8.01
N PRO A 249 -3.81 6.66 -7.02
CA PRO A 249 -3.80 8.12 -6.90
C PRO A 249 -2.49 8.65 -6.32
N GLY A 250 -1.96 9.72 -6.94
CA GLY A 250 -0.87 10.53 -6.41
C GLY A 250 -1.39 11.79 -5.71
N LEU A 251 -0.67 12.91 -5.87
CA LEU A 251 -1.06 14.25 -5.40
C LEU A 251 -0.85 15.27 -6.52
N GLY A 252 -1.33 16.49 -6.33
CA GLY A 252 -1.25 17.53 -7.34
C GLY A 252 -2.07 17.18 -8.59
N VAL A 253 -1.44 17.19 -9.75
CA VAL A 253 -2.11 16.97 -11.04
C VAL A 253 -2.72 15.55 -11.14
N VAL A 254 -2.14 14.56 -10.46
CA VAL A 254 -2.57 13.16 -10.45
C VAL A 254 -3.23 12.77 -9.13
N GLY A 255 -3.87 13.73 -8.46
CA GLY A 255 -4.53 13.56 -7.18
C GLY A 255 -5.78 12.69 -7.21
N PRO A 256 -6.41 12.44 -6.03
CA PRO A 256 -7.54 11.52 -5.90
C PRO A 256 -8.82 11.99 -6.63
N ALA A 257 -8.98 13.30 -6.83
CA ALA A 257 -10.09 13.90 -7.58
C ALA A 257 -9.74 14.22 -9.04
N SER A 258 -8.55 13.83 -9.50
CA SER A 258 -8.07 14.02 -10.87
C SER A 258 -7.77 12.69 -11.55
N ASN A 259 -7.22 12.75 -12.75
CA ASN A 259 -6.86 11.55 -13.50
C ASN A 259 -5.54 11.75 -14.26
N TYR A 260 -5.00 10.69 -14.83
CA TYR A 260 -3.73 10.68 -15.54
C TYR A 260 -3.83 11.17 -17.01
N GLN A 261 -5.01 11.57 -17.49
CA GLN A 261 -5.21 12.04 -18.88
C GLN A 261 -4.49 13.36 -19.20
N VAL A 262 -4.18 14.14 -18.18
CA VAL A 262 -3.43 15.41 -18.32
C VAL A 262 -1.94 15.20 -18.58
N LEU A 263 -1.43 13.98 -18.40
CA LEU A 263 -0.05 13.64 -18.65
C LEU A 263 0.23 13.52 -20.15
N THR A 264 1.44 13.91 -20.55
CA THR A 264 1.92 13.69 -21.93
C THR A 264 2.17 12.18 -22.15
N ASP A 265 2.23 11.78 -23.43
CA ASP A 265 2.52 10.38 -23.81
C ASP A 265 3.81 9.87 -23.17
N PHE A 266 4.86 10.68 -23.15
CA PHE A 266 6.12 10.31 -22.49
C PHE A 266 5.94 10.07 -20.98
N GLN A 267 5.26 10.98 -20.27
CA GLN A 267 4.97 10.82 -18.84
C GLN A 267 4.13 9.58 -18.57
N THR A 268 3.14 9.31 -19.42
CA THR A 268 2.29 8.12 -19.33
C THR A 268 3.10 6.84 -19.50
N TRP A 269 4.05 6.79 -20.45
CA TRP A 269 4.93 5.64 -20.62
C TRP A 269 5.87 5.43 -19.43
N VAL A 270 6.41 6.50 -18.84
CA VAL A 270 7.23 6.42 -17.61
C VAL A 270 6.40 5.86 -16.46
N CYS A 271 5.18 6.33 -16.27
CA CYS A 271 4.26 5.80 -15.24
C CYS A 271 3.88 4.34 -15.51
N THR A 272 3.59 3.97 -16.76
CA THR A 272 3.29 2.59 -17.16
C THR A 272 4.45 1.65 -16.86
N PHE A 273 5.69 2.08 -17.16
CA PHE A 273 6.88 1.31 -16.79
C PHE A 273 7.00 1.16 -15.26
N GLY A 274 6.71 2.23 -14.49
CA GLY A 274 6.66 2.18 -13.03
C GLY A 274 5.67 1.15 -12.51
N MET A 275 4.45 1.11 -13.06
CA MET A 275 3.42 0.11 -12.70
C MET A 275 3.90 -1.32 -12.97
N LEU A 276 4.51 -1.56 -14.13
CA LEU A 276 5.03 -2.87 -14.51
C LEU A 276 6.12 -3.35 -13.56
N VAL A 277 7.12 -2.49 -13.30
CA VAL A 277 8.24 -2.77 -12.40
C VAL A 277 7.75 -3.05 -10.98
N GLY A 278 6.80 -2.26 -10.50
CA GLY A 278 6.20 -2.42 -9.18
C GLY A 278 5.41 -3.73 -9.04
N ARG A 279 4.62 -4.09 -10.06
CA ARG A 279 3.74 -5.27 -10.02
C ARG A 279 4.49 -6.58 -10.16
N LEU A 280 5.50 -6.64 -11.03
CA LEU A 280 6.28 -7.85 -11.30
C LEU A 280 7.48 -8.02 -10.37
N GLU A 281 7.64 -7.15 -9.39
CA GLU A 281 8.81 -6.97 -8.54
C GLU A 281 10.06 -6.50 -9.32
N ILE A 282 10.79 -5.56 -8.73
CA ILE A 282 11.92 -4.85 -9.38
C ILE A 282 12.99 -5.80 -9.86
N PHE A 283 13.37 -6.81 -9.05
CA PHE A 283 14.41 -7.77 -9.44
C PHE A 283 14.03 -8.56 -10.68
N THR A 284 12.79 -9.01 -10.77
CA THR A 284 12.31 -9.84 -11.89
C THR A 284 12.32 -9.06 -13.20
N VAL A 285 12.00 -7.77 -13.16
CA VAL A 285 12.05 -6.93 -14.37
C VAL A 285 13.48 -6.55 -14.73
N LEU A 286 14.28 -6.12 -13.74
CA LEU A 286 15.64 -5.64 -14.03
C LEU A 286 16.56 -6.75 -14.51
N ILE A 287 16.37 -8.02 -14.12
CA ILE A 287 17.18 -9.13 -14.61
C ILE A 287 17.08 -9.31 -16.13
N LEU A 288 15.93 -8.96 -16.74
CA LEU A 288 15.74 -9.01 -18.19
C LEU A 288 16.66 -8.04 -18.94
N PHE A 289 17.12 -6.97 -18.31
CA PHE A 289 18.06 -6.00 -18.89
C PHE A 289 19.52 -6.37 -18.66
N THR A 290 19.82 -7.49 -17.97
CA THR A 290 21.19 -7.95 -17.74
C THR A 290 21.65 -8.86 -18.88
N PRO A 291 22.88 -8.67 -19.42
CA PRO A 291 23.41 -9.53 -20.47
C PRO A 291 23.49 -11.03 -20.07
N GLN A 292 23.65 -11.29 -18.76
CA GLN A 292 23.74 -12.65 -18.22
C GLN A 292 22.45 -13.45 -18.41
N PHE A 293 21.29 -12.80 -18.38
CA PHE A 293 19.99 -13.45 -18.61
C PHE A 293 19.88 -14.03 -20.04
N TRP A 294 20.47 -13.35 -21.03
CA TRP A 294 20.40 -13.72 -22.44
C TRP A 294 21.57 -14.60 -22.90
N ARG A 295 22.60 -14.73 -22.09
CA ARG A 295 23.71 -15.65 -22.37
C ARG A 295 23.37 -17.04 -21.86
N ARG A 296 23.31 -18.00 -22.77
CA ARG A 296 23.25 -19.44 -22.46
C ARG A 296 24.61 -19.96 -22.09
#